data_ecc6c870a67318b718f1e33bc8d4e031
#
_entry.id   ecc6c870a67318b718f1e33bc8d4e031
#
_cell.length_a   1.000
_cell.length_b   1.000
_cell.length_c   1.000
_cell.angle_alpha   90.00
_cell.angle_beta   90.00
_cell.angle_gamma   90.00
#
_symmetry.space_group_name_H-M   'P 1'
#
loop_
_entity.id
_entity.type
_entity.pdbx_description
1 polymer ?
#
loop_
_entity_poly.entity_id
_entity_poly.type
_entity_poly.pdbx_seq_one_letter_code
_entity_poly.pdbx_strand_id
1 'polypeptide(L)'
;MKVVSALTAVERLLEQGRVRPGDTLLDSSSGIYAYALALACHKYGLGCHIVGSTTIDSTLYNQLVLLGCRLEQVELSADLKLDQSLRVRRVRQLLAENPHYHWMRQYHDDIHCLGYRPIADRIRAELGGEALTIVGGVGSGASTGALARYLRDAGTDVGLVGVQPFGSITFGAEHVSDSEMIIAGIGSSIPFGNVEHTAYDTLHWISFDTALSASTDLLRRHAVFAGLSSGAAYLAARWERHVRSSGPVLFIAADTGHRYNEAVFSRAESARDIAELAPHSAVDTTELTMPWSRMRWDRAEAPPNARSEEEREAMPVKWSR
;
A
#
# COMPACT_ATOMS: atom_id res chain seq x y z
N MET A 1 6.71 0.38 -6.75
CA MET A 1 7.05 -0.19 -5.41
C MET A 1 6.77 -1.69 -5.32
N LYS A 2 5.56 -2.18 -5.59
CA LYS A 2 5.19 -3.61 -5.41
C LYS A 2 6.00 -4.59 -6.27
N VAL A 3 6.45 -4.20 -7.46
CA VAL A 3 7.27 -5.06 -8.34
C VAL A 3 8.58 -5.47 -7.67
N VAL A 4 9.27 -4.53 -7.03
CA VAL A 4 10.52 -4.82 -6.30
C VAL A 4 10.26 -5.81 -5.15
N SER A 5 9.19 -5.57 -4.38
CA SER A 5 8.77 -6.44 -3.28
C SER A 5 8.48 -7.88 -3.76
N ALA A 6 7.64 -8.03 -4.79
CA ALA A 6 7.23 -9.35 -5.29
C ALA A 6 8.42 -10.12 -5.91
N LEU A 7 9.25 -9.45 -6.72
CA LEU A 7 10.44 -10.08 -7.32
C LEU A 7 11.38 -10.61 -6.24
N THR A 8 11.75 -9.78 -5.27
CA THR A 8 12.66 -10.19 -4.18
C THR A 8 12.06 -11.29 -3.31
N ALA A 9 10.75 -11.22 -3.02
CA ALA A 9 10.09 -12.27 -2.26
C ALA A 9 10.13 -13.61 -2.98
N VAL A 10 9.84 -13.63 -4.29
CA VAL A 10 9.88 -14.86 -5.10
C VAL A 10 11.31 -15.39 -5.24
N GLU A 11 12.30 -14.53 -5.49
CA GLU A 11 13.71 -14.91 -5.50
C GLU A 11 14.13 -15.60 -4.20
N ARG A 12 13.77 -15.00 -3.06
CA ARG A 12 14.10 -15.56 -1.75
C ARG A 12 13.45 -16.92 -1.51
N LEU A 13 12.18 -17.10 -1.93
CA LEU A 13 11.50 -18.40 -1.83
C LEU A 13 12.17 -19.48 -2.66
N LEU A 14 12.62 -19.15 -3.88
CA LEU A 14 13.37 -20.05 -4.76
C LEU A 14 14.74 -20.39 -4.18
N GLU A 15 15.51 -19.40 -3.71
CA GLU A 15 16.82 -19.60 -3.07
C GLU A 15 16.76 -20.54 -1.87
N GLN A 16 15.67 -20.45 -1.09
CA GLN A 16 15.44 -21.30 0.09
C GLN A 16 14.83 -22.65 -0.25
N GLY A 17 14.53 -22.92 -1.51
CA GLY A 17 13.91 -24.17 -1.95
C GLY A 17 12.47 -24.36 -1.46
N ARG A 18 11.80 -23.28 -1.02
CA ARG A 18 10.40 -23.31 -0.54
C ARG A 18 9.40 -23.36 -1.68
N VAL A 19 9.80 -22.88 -2.83
CA VAL A 19 9.08 -23.04 -4.10
C VAL A 19 10.09 -23.44 -5.18
N ARG A 20 9.60 -24.09 -6.24
CA ARG A 20 10.39 -24.57 -7.38
C ARG A 20 9.72 -24.15 -8.68
N PRO A 21 10.45 -24.04 -9.79
CA PRO A 21 9.83 -23.83 -11.10
C PRO A 21 8.71 -24.85 -11.35
N GLY A 22 7.55 -24.36 -11.79
CA GLY A 22 6.32 -25.15 -11.96
C GLY A 22 5.36 -25.12 -10.78
N ASP A 23 5.77 -24.71 -9.57
CA ASP A 23 4.85 -24.47 -8.45
C ASP A 23 3.96 -23.26 -8.73
N THR A 24 2.81 -23.17 -8.05
CA THR A 24 1.88 -22.07 -8.19
C THR A 24 1.87 -21.19 -6.94
N LEU A 25 2.08 -19.89 -7.14
CA LEU A 25 1.94 -18.88 -6.10
C LEU A 25 0.52 -18.33 -6.09
N LEU A 26 -0.07 -18.24 -4.92
CA LEU A 26 -1.44 -17.78 -4.69
C LEU A 26 -1.44 -16.55 -3.78
N ASP A 27 -2.22 -15.53 -4.12
CA ASP A 27 -2.52 -14.45 -3.17
C ASP A 27 -3.82 -13.70 -3.52
N SER A 28 -4.23 -12.83 -2.61
CA SER A 28 -5.38 -11.93 -2.75
C SER A 28 -4.92 -10.53 -3.14
N SER A 29 -5.32 -10.05 -4.30
CA SER A 29 -5.05 -8.65 -4.70
C SER A 29 -5.96 -8.20 -5.83
N SER A 30 -6.44 -6.95 -5.75
CA SER A 30 -7.15 -6.28 -6.86
C SER A 30 -6.36 -5.08 -7.40
N GLY A 31 -5.10 -4.95 -7.02
CA GLY A 31 -4.24 -3.82 -7.35
C GLY A 31 -2.90 -4.22 -7.96
N ILE A 32 -1.97 -3.29 -7.93
CA ILE A 32 -0.65 -3.43 -8.55
C ILE A 32 0.19 -4.61 -8.02
N TYR A 33 -0.12 -5.13 -6.82
CA TYR A 33 0.55 -6.33 -6.32
C TYR A 33 0.20 -7.57 -7.15
N ALA A 34 -1.05 -7.70 -7.64
CA ALA A 34 -1.42 -8.79 -8.53
C ALA A 34 -0.54 -8.80 -9.78
N TYR A 35 -0.37 -7.65 -10.44
CA TYR A 35 0.56 -7.50 -11.55
C TYR A 35 2.00 -7.84 -11.17
N ALA A 36 2.46 -7.34 -10.04
CA ALA A 36 3.83 -7.55 -9.57
C ALA A 36 4.14 -9.04 -9.33
N LEU A 37 3.18 -9.78 -8.72
CA LEU A 37 3.32 -11.21 -8.49
C LEU A 37 3.26 -11.99 -9.81
N ALA A 38 2.31 -11.66 -10.70
CA ALA A 38 2.22 -12.30 -12.01
C ALA A 38 3.49 -12.11 -12.83
N LEU A 39 4.09 -10.90 -12.80
CA LEU A 39 5.36 -10.61 -13.45
C LEU A 39 6.51 -11.44 -12.87
N ALA A 40 6.59 -11.56 -11.55
CA ALA A 40 7.60 -12.38 -10.88
C ALA A 40 7.43 -13.87 -11.23
N CYS A 41 6.21 -14.39 -11.18
CA CYS A 41 5.91 -15.76 -11.56
C CYS A 41 6.30 -16.05 -13.01
N HIS A 42 5.91 -15.18 -13.93
CA HIS A 42 6.27 -15.30 -15.35
C HIS A 42 7.79 -15.33 -15.55
N LYS A 43 8.54 -14.43 -14.86
CA LYS A 43 9.99 -14.37 -14.94
C LYS A 43 10.66 -15.66 -14.49
N TYR A 44 10.14 -16.32 -13.46
CA TYR A 44 10.77 -17.48 -12.83
C TYR A 44 10.12 -18.83 -13.17
N GLY A 45 9.20 -18.87 -14.14
CA GLY A 45 8.56 -20.12 -14.58
C GLY A 45 7.64 -20.74 -13.52
N LEU A 46 6.96 -19.89 -12.72
CA LEU A 46 6.00 -20.26 -11.70
C LEU A 46 4.58 -20.02 -12.19
N GLY A 47 3.63 -20.83 -11.72
CA GLY A 47 2.21 -20.53 -11.86
C GLY A 47 1.82 -19.35 -10.98
N CYS A 48 0.85 -18.55 -11.43
CA CYS A 48 0.27 -17.45 -10.67
C CYS A 48 -1.25 -17.61 -10.59
N HIS A 49 -1.79 -17.54 -9.37
CA HIS A 49 -3.23 -17.53 -9.15
C HIS A 49 -3.60 -16.36 -8.23
N ILE A 50 -4.40 -15.44 -8.74
CA ILE A 50 -4.86 -14.26 -8.01
C ILE A 50 -6.35 -14.36 -7.72
N VAL A 51 -6.71 -14.14 -6.45
CA VAL A 51 -8.09 -13.89 -6.04
C VAL A 51 -8.30 -12.38 -5.94
N GLY A 52 -9.01 -11.82 -6.92
CA GLY A 52 -9.29 -10.39 -7.02
C GLY A 52 -10.74 -10.05 -6.71
N SER A 53 -11.09 -8.77 -6.74
CA SER A 53 -12.49 -8.31 -6.76
C SER A 53 -12.94 -8.03 -8.19
N THR A 54 -14.25 -7.87 -8.39
CA THR A 54 -14.82 -7.42 -9.66
C THR A 54 -14.46 -5.98 -10.02
N THR A 55 -13.80 -5.23 -9.12
CA THR A 55 -13.31 -3.86 -9.37
C THR A 55 -11.95 -3.80 -10.06
N ILE A 56 -11.39 -4.94 -10.48
CA ILE A 56 -10.15 -4.95 -11.28
C ILE A 56 -10.43 -4.24 -12.60
N ASP A 57 -9.64 -3.20 -12.89
CA ASP A 57 -9.74 -2.46 -14.15
C ASP A 57 -9.26 -3.30 -15.34
N SER A 58 -9.71 -2.93 -16.55
CA SER A 58 -9.41 -3.65 -17.80
C SER A 58 -7.91 -3.71 -18.10
N THR A 59 -7.15 -2.69 -17.72
CA THR A 59 -5.69 -2.64 -17.91
C THR A 59 -5.01 -3.72 -17.09
N LEU A 60 -5.33 -3.81 -15.79
CA LEU A 60 -4.78 -4.85 -14.92
C LEU A 60 -5.25 -6.24 -15.35
N TYR A 61 -6.53 -6.41 -15.70
CA TYR A 61 -7.06 -7.67 -16.19
C TYR A 61 -6.25 -8.19 -17.39
N ASN A 62 -6.07 -7.35 -18.41
CA ASN A 62 -5.31 -7.72 -19.62
C ASN A 62 -3.85 -8.06 -19.30
N GLN A 63 -3.21 -7.31 -18.40
CA GLN A 63 -1.85 -7.60 -17.95
C GLN A 63 -1.73 -8.98 -17.28
N LEU A 64 -2.67 -9.34 -16.41
CA LEU A 64 -2.70 -10.64 -15.74
C LEU A 64 -2.89 -11.78 -16.73
N VAL A 65 -3.82 -11.63 -17.69
CA VAL A 65 -4.06 -12.63 -18.74
C VAL A 65 -2.82 -12.83 -19.60
N LEU A 66 -2.18 -11.75 -20.06
CA LEU A 66 -0.97 -11.81 -20.89
C LEU A 66 0.22 -12.47 -20.16
N LEU A 67 0.30 -12.32 -18.85
CA LEU A 67 1.33 -12.97 -18.02
C LEU A 67 0.99 -14.42 -17.64
N GLY A 68 -0.13 -14.95 -18.13
CA GLY A 68 -0.56 -16.33 -17.86
C GLY A 68 -1.08 -16.54 -16.43
N CYS A 69 -1.48 -15.46 -15.75
CA CYS A 69 -2.03 -15.54 -14.41
C CYS A 69 -3.47 -16.06 -14.45
N ARG A 70 -3.77 -17.06 -13.59
CA ARG A 70 -5.16 -17.43 -13.31
C ARG A 70 -5.77 -16.37 -12.41
N LEU A 71 -6.83 -15.72 -12.88
CA LEU A 71 -7.58 -14.74 -12.11
C LEU A 71 -8.95 -15.29 -11.73
N GLU A 72 -9.23 -15.32 -10.44
CA GLU A 72 -10.57 -15.60 -9.91
C GLU A 72 -11.10 -14.32 -9.26
N GLN A 73 -12.29 -13.88 -9.67
CA GLN A 73 -12.91 -12.66 -9.14
C GLN A 73 -14.03 -13.03 -8.17
N VAL A 74 -13.98 -12.44 -6.98
CA VAL A 74 -15.03 -12.59 -5.97
C VAL A 74 -15.94 -11.37 -6.06
N GLU A 75 -17.24 -11.61 -6.11
CA GLU A 75 -18.24 -10.55 -6.11
C GLU A 75 -18.20 -9.78 -4.79
N LEU A 76 -18.39 -8.47 -4.87
CA LEU A 76 -18.50 -7.62 -3.69
C LEU A 76 -19.82 -7.92 -2.96
N SER A 77 -19.78 -7.98 -1.64
CA SER A 77 -21.02 -7.96 -0.85
C SER A 77 -21.64 -6.55 -0.90
N ALA A 78 -22.97 -6.47 -0.72
CA ALA A 78 -23.70 -5.21 -0.83
C ALA A 78 -23.20 -4.08 0.11
N ASP A 79 -22.48 -4.44 1.17
CA ASP A 79 -22.09 -3.53 2.24
C ASP A 79 -20.61 -3.11 2.26
N LEU A 80 -19.73 -3.68 1.42
CA LEU A 80 -18.29 -3.44 1.53
C LEU A 80 -17.63 -3.15 0.18
N LYS A 81 -17.14 -1.93 0.02
CA LYS A 81 -16.35 -1.47 -1.13
C LYS A 81 -14.99 -2.19 -1.27
N LEU A 82 -14.50 -2.83 -0.21
CA LEU A 82 -13.23 -3.57 -0.18
C LEU A 82 -13.44 -4.91 0.51
N ASP A 83 -14.05 -5.87 -0.18
CA ASP A 83 -14.32 -7.18 0.42
C ASP A 83 -13.08 -8.07 0.47
N GLN A 84 -12.08 -7.60 1.26
CA GLN A 84 -10.81 -8.32 1.44
C GLN A 84 -11.01 -9.63 2.19
N SER A 85 -11.97 -9.68 3.13
CA SER A 85 -12.24 -10.89 3.92
C SER A 85 -12.77 -12.05 3.06
N LEU A 86 -13.66 -11.77 2.11
CA LEU A 86 -14.17 -12.79 1.17
C LEU A 86 -13.04 -13.34 0.29
N ARG A 87 -12.15 -12.47 -0.19
CA ARG A 87 -11.01 -12.89 -1.01
C ARG A 87 -10.03 -13.75 -0.20
N VAL A 88 -9.71 -13.38 1.03
CA VAL A 88 -8.85 -14.19 1.92
C VAL A 88 -9.50 -15.53 2.25
N ARG A 89 -10.81 -15.56 2.49
CA ARG A 89 -11.55 -16.82 2.68
C ARG A 89 -11.43 -17.73 1.46
N ARG A 90 -11.59 -17.17 0.25
CA ARG A 90 -11.44 -17.94 -0.98
C ARG A 90 -10.01 -18.47 -1.17
N VAL A 91 -9.00 -17.67 -0.86
CA VAL A 91 -7.59 -18.11 -0.84
C VAL A 91 -7.42 -19.34 0.08
N ARG A 92 -7.96 -19.32 1.29
CA ARG A 92 -7.88 -20.46 2.22
C ARG A 92 -8.56 -21.73 1.67
N GLN A 93 -9.70 -21.58 0.97
CA GLN A 93 -10.37 -22.71 0.30
C GLN A 93 -9.48 -23.29 -0.81
N LEU A 94 -8.91 -22.43 -1.66
CA LEU A 94 -8.01 -22.85 -2.74
C LEU A 94 -6.76 -23.58 -2.23
N LEU A 95 -6.20 -23.17 -1.08
CA LEU A 95 -5.10 -23.87 -0.44
C LEU A 95 -5.49 -25.26 0.06
N ALA A 96 -6.70 -25.41 0.61
CA ALA A 96 -7.21 -26.71 1.03
C ALA A 96 -7.46 -27.65 -0.19
N GLU A 97 -7.94 -27.11 -1.31
CA GLU A 97 -8.15 -27.82 -2.56
C GLU A 97 -6.84 -28.16 -3.30
N ASN A 98 -5.79 -27.36 -3.12
CA ASN A 98 -4.51 -27.44 -3.83
C ASN A 98 -3.33 -27.36 -2.87
N PRO A 99 -2.93 -28.45 -2.19
CA PRO A 99 -1.88 -28.45 -1.16
C PRO A 99 -0.46 -28.05 -1.67
N HIS A 100 -0.25 -28.06 -2.99
CA HIS A 100 0.99 -27.64 -3.64
C HIS A 100 1.04 -26.14 -3.97
N TYR A 101 -0.03 -25.38 -3.70
CA TYR A 101 -0.02 -23.93 -3.84
C TYR A 101 0.75 -23.30 -2.69
N HIS A 102 1.52 -22.26 -3.00
CA HIS A 102 2.19 -21.46 -1.98
C HIS A 102 1.47 -20.11 -1.83
N TRP A 103 0.97 -19.85 -0.62
CA TRP A 103 0.34 -18.57 -0.30
C TRP A 103 1.38 -17.51 0.03
N MET A 104 1.40 -16.41 -0.73
CA MET A 104 2.37 -15.32 -0.57
C MET A 104 2.13 -14.43 0.65
N ARG A 105 0.90 -14.40 1.19
CA ARG A 105 0.52 -13.70 2.43
C ARG A 105 1.03 -12.26 2.49
N GLN A 106 0.80 -11.46 1.43
CA GLN A 106 1.33 -10.09 1.31
C GLN A 106 0.97 -9.15 2.47
N TYR A 107 -0.07 -9.48 3.23
CA TYR A 107 -0.53 -8.67 4.36
C TYR A 107 0.16 -9.02 5.69
N HIS A 108 0.88 -10.14 5.76
CA HIS A 108 1.38 -10.69 7.02
C HIS A 108 2.88 -11.02 7.00
N ASP A 109 3.40 -11.54 5.88
CA ASP A 109 4.77 -12.02 5.83
C ASP A 109 5.76 -10.89 5.50
N ASP A 110 6.80 -10.75 6.31
CA ASP A 110 7.80 -9.69 6.19
C ASP A 110 8.80 -9.92 5.04
N ILE A 111 8.74 -11.07 4.36
CA ILE A 111 9.47 -11.33 3.12
C ILE A 111 9.23 -10.22 2.08
N HIS A 112 8.04 -9.62 2.11
CA HIS A 112 7.65 -8.51 1.24
C HIS A 112 8.37 -7.20 1.56
N CYS A 113 9.05 -7.12 2.69
CA CYS A 113 9.87 -5.97 3.09
C CYS A 113 11.28 -6.01 2.49
N LEU A 114 11.79 -7.22 2.16
CA LEU A 114 13.20 -7.43 1.79
C LEU A 114 13.64 -6.60 0.57
N GLY A 115 12.77 -6.48 -0.43
CA GLY A 115 13.06 -5.73 -1.66
C GLY A 115 13.26 -4.22 -1.47
N TYR A 116 12.92 -3.69 -0.30
CA TYR A 116 13.06 -2.24 -0.05
C TYR A 116 14.42 -1.87 0.57
N ARG A 117 15.24 -2.84 1.00
CA ARG A 117 16.58 -2.57 1.54
C ARG A 117 17.47 -1.82 0.55
N PRO A 118 17.64 -2.26 -0.72
CA PRO A 118 18.48 -1.52 -1.68
C PRO A 118 17.98 -0.09 -1.93
N ILE A 119 16.66 0.14 -1.82
CA ILE A 119 16.08 1.48 -1.97
C ILE A 119 16.45 2.34 -0.75
N ALA A 120 16.37 1.79 0.46
CA ALA A 120 16.78 2.49 1.68
C ALA A 120 18.29 2.84 1.65
N ASP A 121 19.13 1.88 1.24
CA ASP A 121 20.56 2.09 1.09
C ASP A 121 20.88 3.22 0.09
N ARG A 122 20.15 3.26 -1.04
CA ARG A 122 20.28 4.32 -2.03
C ARG A 122 19.84 5.68 -1.49
N ILE A 123 18.70 5.76 -0.78
CA ILE A 123 18.23 6.99 -0.13
C ILE A 123 19.29 7.51 0.82
N ARG A 124 19.85 6.64 1.66
CA ARG A 124 20.91 6.99 2.60
C ARG A 124 22.17 7.51 1.92
N ALA A 125 22.57 6.86 0.82
CA ALA A 125 23.74 7.27 0.05
C ALA A 125 23.55 8.64 -0.60
N GLU A 126 22.37 8.91 -1.16
CA GLU A 126 22.06 10.19 -1.83
C GLU A 126 21.88 11.36 -0.84
N LEU A 127 21.34 11.09 0.36
CA LEU A 127 21.08 12.11 1.38
C LEU A 127 22.16 12.17 2.47
N GLY A 128 23.26 11.43 2.33
CA GLY A 128 24.39 11.48 3.29
C GLY A 128 24.06 11.04 4.71
N GLY A 129 22.92 10.36 4.93
CA GLY A 129 22.47 9.93 6.25
C GLY A 129 21.85 11.05 7.10
N GLU A 130 21.53 12.19 6.53
CA GLU A 130 20.82 13.29 7.20
C GLU A 130 19.43 12.84 7.69
N ALA A 131 18.94 13.49 8.76
CA ALA A 131 17.57 13.31 9.23
C ALA A 131 16.56 13.65 8.14
N LEU A 132 15.57 12.77 7.91
CA LEU A 132 14.59 12.96 6.86
C LEU A 132 13.18 12.55 7.30
N THR A 133 12.20 13.00 6.53
CA THR A 133 10.82 12.55 6.67
C THR A 133 10.42 11.74 5.44
N ILE A 134 9.87 10.53 5.66
CA ILE A 134 9.28 9.70 4.61
C ILE A 134 7.76 9.81 4.69
N VAL A 135 7.13 10.08 3.56
CA VAL A 135 5.67 10.15 3.42
C VAL A 135 5.20 9.10 2.43
N GLY A 136 4.26 8.26 2.80
CA GLY A 136 3.76 7.25 1.89
C GLY A 136 2.39 6.69 2.24
N GLY A 137 1.69 6.21 1.23
CA GLY A 137 0.43 5.50 1.40
C GLY A 137 0.62 4.18 2.13
N VAL A 138 -0.25 3.90 3.11
CA VAL A 138 -0.19 2.67 3.90
C VAL A 138 -1.30 1.73 3.46
N GLY A 139 -0.93 0.69 2.69
CA GLY A 139 -1.74 -0.49 2.46
C GLY A 139 -1.26 -1.60 3.39
N SER A 140 -0.52 -2.59 2.86
CA SER A 140 0.09 -3.65 3.68
C SER A 140 1.17 -3.17 4.67
N GLY A 141 1.56 -1.90 4.64
CA GLY A 141 2.64 -1.37 5.49
C GLY A 141 4.05 -1.68 5.00
N ALA A 142 4.22 -2.67 4.11
CA ALA A 142 5.54 -3.19 3.75
C ALA A 142 6.51 -2.14 3.19
N SER A 143 6.06 -1.21 2.33
CA SER A 143 6.98 -0.21 1.74
C SER A 143 7.39 0.88 2.73
N THR A 144 6.42 1.50 3.39
CA THR A 144 6.65 2.59 4.34
C THR A 144 7.39 2.10 5.58
N GLY A 145 6.91 1.01 6.19
CA GLY A 145 7.52 0.41 7.37
C GLY A 145 8.95 -0.09 7.10
N ALA A 146 9.17 -0.81 5.99
CA ALA A 146 10.49 -1.33 5.67
C ALA A 146 11.51 -0.21 5.39
N LEU A 147 11.14 0.81 4.60
CA LEU A 147 12.05 1.92 4.33
C LEU A 147 12.45 2.65 5.61
N ALA A 148 11.49 2.97 6.47
CA ALA A 148 11.76 3.62 7.74
C ALA A 148 12.63 2.74 8.64
N ARG A 149 12.31 1.45 8.76
CA ARG A 149 13.09 0.50 9.56
C ARG A 149 14.53 0.38 9.09
N TYR A 150 14.75 0.13 7.79
CA TYR A 150 16.12 -0.04 7.26
C TYR A 150 16.98 1.21 7.41
N LEU A 151 16.39 2.39 7.24
CA LEU A 151 17.11 3.65 7.45
C LEU A 151 17.40 3.89 8.93
N ARG A 152 16.44 3.64 9.83
CA ARG A 152 16.63 3.74 11.29
C ARG A 152 17.67 2.74 11.79
N ASP A 153 17.63 1.48 11.32
CA ASP A 153 18.62 0.45 11.63
C ASP A 153 20.03 0.86 11.18
N ALA A 154 20.15 1.66 10.13
CA ALA A 154 21.39 2.23 9.62
C ALA A 154 21.80 3.55 10.33
N GLY A 155 21.08 3.95 11.38
CA GLY A 155 21.38 5.14 12.19
C GLY A 155 20.85 6.46 11.64
N THR A 156 19.99 6.45 10.62
CA THR A 156 19.34 7.66 10.12
C THR A 156 18.12 8.01 10.98
N ASP A 157 17.99 9.26 11.39
CA ASP A 157 16.78 9.76 12.06
C ASP A 157 15.65 9.94 11.02
N VAL A 158 14.60 9.13 11.13
CA VAL A 158 13.51 9.10 10.16
C VAL A 158 12.18 9.39 10.83
N GLY A 159 11.55 10.50 10.43
CA GLY A 159 10.13 10.75 10.64
C GLY A 159 9.30 9.97 9.62
N LEU A 160 8.32 9.17 10.07
CA LEU A 160 7.45 8.41 9.18
C LEU A 160 6.02 8.96 9.20
N VAL A 161 5.54 9.34 8.02
CA VAL A 161 4.19 9.87 7.80
C VAL A 161 3.39 8.90 6.95
N GLY A 162 2.30 8.40 7.51
CA GLY A 162 1.38 7.51 6.81
C GLY A 162 0.22 8.26 6.17
N VAL A 163 -0.18 7.83 4.97
CA VAL A 163 -1.36 8.36 4.27
C VAL A 163 -2.39 7.26 4.11
N GLN A 164 -3.64 7.57 4.48
CA GLN A 164 -4.79 6.66 4.49
C GLN A 164 -5.97 7.25 3.72
N PRO A 165 -6.85 6.44 3.16
CA PRO A 165 -8.20 6.88 2.80
C PRO A 165 -9.09 6.92 4.04
N PHE A 166 -10.15 7.71 4.01
CA PHE A 166 -11.26 7.56 4.94
C PHE A 166 -11.94 6.20 4.74
N GLY A 167 -12.62 5.68 5.75
CA GLY A 167 -13.26 4.35 5.73
C GLY A 167 -12.32 3.16 5.95
N SER A 168 -11.01 3.40 6.14
CA SER A 168 -10.04 2.34 6.44
C SER A 168 -9.97 2.05 7.93
N ILE A 169 -9.96 0.74 8.31
CA ILE A 169 -9.78 0.33 9.70
C ILE A 169 -8.33 0.43 10.18
N THR A 170 -7.37 0.52 9.25
CA THR A 170 -5.94 0.42 9.56
C THR A 170 -5.50 1.37 10.68
N PHE A 171 -6.02 2.60 10.69
CA PHE A 171 -5.75 3.60 11.72
C PHE A 171 -7.04 4.26 12.25
N GLY A 172 -8.16 3.52 12.28
CA GLY A 172 -9.37 3.92 12.99
C GLY A 172 -10.24 4.96 12.28
N ALA A 173 -10.30 4.96 10.94
CA ALA A 173 -11.14 5.90 10.18
C ALA A 173 -12.38 5.23 9.53
N GLU A 174 -12.78 4.04 9.98
CA GLU A 174 -13.88 3.27 9.41
C GLU A 174 -15.25 3.95 9.57
N HIS A 175 -15.38 4.86 10.51
CA HIS A 175 -16.61 5.62 10.79
C HIS A 175 -16.82 6.81 9.84
N VAL A 176 -15.80 7.21 9.06
CA VAL A 176 -15.90 8.32 8.09
C VAL A 176 -16.07 7.76 6.69
N SER A 177 -17.24 7.96 6.09
CA SER A 177 -17.54 7.43 4.74
C SER A 177 -17.11 8.41 3.66
N ASP A 178 -16.28 7.94 2.74
CA ASP A 178 -16.01 8.58 1.44
C ASP A 178 -16.73 7.78 0.35
N SER A 179 -17.66 8.42 -0.36
CA SER A 179 -18.50 7.76 -1.37
C SER A 179 -17.71 7.20 -2.55
N GLU A 180 -16.53 7.73 -2.85
CA GLU A 180 -15.64 7.30 -3.93
C GLU A 180 -14.36 6.61 -3.45
N MET A 181 -14.36 6.02 -2.26
CA MET A 181 -13.19 5.45 -1.57
C MET A 181 -12.45 4.35 -2.35
N ILE A 182 -12.03 4.60 -3.58
CA ILE A 182 -11.20 3.69 -4.35
C ILE A 182 -9.79 4.29 -4.50
N ILE A 183 -9.08 4.46 -3.40
CA ILE A 183 -7.64 4.73 -3.47
C ILE A 183 -6.94 3.38 -3.49
N ALA A 184 -6.75 2.82 -4.69
CA ALA A 184 -6.13 1.52 -4.86
C ALA A 184 -4.73 1.48 -4.22
N GLY A 185 -4.50 0.45 -3.42
CA GLY A 185 -3.19 0.18 -2.81
C GLY A 185 -2.94 0.79 -1.43
N ILE A 186 -3.88 1.57 -0.88
CA ILE A 186 -3.83 2.06 0.50
C ILE A 186 -5.15 1.82 1.22
N GLY A 187 -5.09 1.73 2.55
CA GLY A 187 -6.26 1.39 3.37
C GLY A 187 -6.62 -0.09 3.36
N SER A 188 -7.47 -0.47 4.29
CA SER A 188 -7.93 -1.85 4.46
C SER A 188 -9.27 -1.91 5.16
N SER A 189 -10.05 -2.96 4.89
CA SER A 189 -11.26 -3.35 5.64
C SER A 189 -11.00 -4.53 6.60
N ILE A 190 -9.77 -5.06 6.60
CA ILE A 190 -9.33 -6.11 7.52
C ILE A 190 -7.96 -5.72 8.12
N PRO A 191 -7.58 -6.23 9.30
CA PRO A 191 -6.27 -6.00 9.88
C PRO A 191 -5.15 -6.57 9.00
N PHE A 192 -4.02 -5.85 8.91
CA PHE A 192 -2.82 -6.30 8.21
C PHE A 192 -1.65 -6.44 9.17
N GLY A 193 -1.10 -7.64 9.31
CA GLY A 193 0.00 -7.94 10.23
C GLY A 193 1.32 -7.23 9.92
N ASN A 194 1.52 -6.80 8.66
CA ASN A 194 2.72 -6.06 8.26
C ASN A 194 2.66 -4.55 8.56
N VAL A 195 1.53 -4.03 9.06
CA VAL A 195 1.44 -2.63 9.48
C VAL A 195 2.00 -2.48 10.88
N GLU A 196 3.18 -1.92 10.99
CA GLU A 196 3.82 -1.58 12.26
C GLU A 196 3.34 -0.19 12.70
N HIS A 197 2.24 -0.13 13.47
CA HIS A 197 1.59 1.13 13.88
C HIS A 197 2.55 2.04 14.66
N THR A 198 3.37 1.45 15.51
CA THR A 198 4.37 2.15 16.33
C THR A 198 5.54 2.74 15.51
N ALA A 199 5.60 2.48 14.21
CA ALA A 199 6.60 3.09 13.34
C ALA A 199 6.24 4.51 12.90
N TYR A 200 4.95 4.88 12.93
CA TYR A 200 4.42 6.13 12.37
C TYR A 200 4.41 7.26 13.38
N ASP A 201 4.85 8.45 12.95
CA ASP A 201 4.87 9.67 13.78
C ASP A 201 3.65 10.55 13.50
N THR A 202 3.16 10.57 12.26
CA THR A 202 2.03 11.40 11.81
C THR A 202 1.19 10.63 10.79
N LEU A 203 -0.10 10.87 10.77
CA LEU A 203 -1.02 10.30 9.80
C LEU A 203 -1.83 11.39 9.09
N HIS A 204 -2.10 11.15 7.81
CA HIS A 204 -3.04 11.95 7.01
C HIS A 204 -4.13 11.03 6.46
N TRP A 205 -5.38 11.45 6.54
CA TRP A 205 -6.52 10.84 5.86
C TRP A 205 -6.97 11.78 4.75
N ILE A 206 -7.03 11.27 3.54
CA ILE A 206 -7.26 12.07 2.33
C ILE A 206 -8.38 11.43 1.51
N SER A 207 -9.39 12.24 1.15
CA SER A 207 -10.50 11.82 0.31
C SER A 207 -10.08 11.56 -1.14
N PHE A 208 -10.94 10.84 -1.87
CA PHE A 208 -10.71 10.57 -3.30
C PHE A 208 -10.51 11.86 -4.09
N ASP A 209 -11.42 12.84 -3.99
CA ASP A 209 -11.35 14.08 -4.75
C ASP A 209 -10.10 14.92 -4.43
N THR A 210 -9.67 14.88 -3.18
CA THR A 210 -8.45 15.55 -2.75
C THR A 210 -7.21 14.86 -3.33
N ALA A 211 -7.20 13.53 -3.35
CA ALA A 211 -6.13 12.74 -3.97
C ALA A 211 -6.11 12.92 -5.51
N LEU A 212 -7.28 13.01 -6.15
CA LEU A 212 -7.42 13.33 -7.58
C LEU A 212 -6.80 14.69 -7.89
N SER A 213 -7.13 15.72 -7.10
CA SER A 213 -6.60 17.07 -7.26
C SER A 213 -5.06 17.06 -7.15
N ALA A 214 -4.53 16.36 -6.15
CA ALA A 214 -3.09 16.24 -5.95
C ALA A 214 -2.37 15.43 -7.05
N SER A 215 -2.99 14.36 -7.58
CA SER A 215 -2.43 13.58 -8.69
C SER A 215 -2.38 14.42 -9.99
N THR A 216 -3.41 15.23 -10.22
CA THR A 216 -3.48 16.16 -11.34
C THR A 216 -2.43 17.26 -11.23
N ASP A 217 -2.25 17.84 -10.04
CA ASP A 217 -1.22 18.85 -9.77
C ASP A 217 0.20 18.27 -9.93
N LEU A 218 0.43 17.06 -9.44
CA LEU A 218 1.71 16.36 -9.57
C LEU A 218 2.11 16.17 -11.04
N LEU A 219 1.15 15.81 -11.90
CA LEU A 219 1.36 15.71 -13.33
C LEU A 219 1.62 17.09 -13.97
N ARG A 220 0.77 18.08 -13.68
CA ARG A 220 0.83 19.40 -14.32
C ARG A 220 2.08 20.20 -13.94
N ARG A 221 2.48 20.14 -12.66
CA ARG A 221 3.62 20.95 -12.16
C ARG A 221 4.97 20.24 -12.27
N HIS A 222 4.98 18.90 -12.15
CA HIS A 222 6.22 18.15 -12.02
C HIS A 222 6.42 17.11 -13.12
N ALA A 223 5.48 16.98 -14.05
CA ALA A 223 5.48 15.95 -15.12
C ALA A 223 5.62 14.51 -14.56
N VAL A 224 5.12 14.26 -13.34
CA VAL A 224 5.10 12.93 -12.72
C VAL A 224 3.72 12.33 -12.89
N PHE A 225 3.59 11.38 -13.81
CA PHE A 225 2.34 10.67 -14.09
C PHE A 225 2.19 9.47 -13.15
N ALA A 226 1.57 9.68 -12.00
CA ALA A 226 1.45 8.72 -10.92
C ALA A 226 0.00 8.56 -10.44
N GLY A 227 -0.31 7.45 -9.76
CA GLY A 227 -1.65 7.12 -9.30
C GLY A 227 -2.11 7.91 -8.08
N LEU A 228 -3.36 7.66 -7.66
CA LEU A 228 -4.02 8.37 -6.54
C LEU A 228 -3.24 8.32 -5.24
N SER A 229 -2.70 7.16 -4.87
CA SER A 229 -1.91 7.03 -3.64
C SER A 229 -0.63 7.87 -3.66
N SER A 230 -0.06 8.06 -4.84
CA SER A 230 1.12 8.93 -5.06
C SER A 230 0.75 10.40 -4.94
N GLY A 231 -0.40 10.81 -5.50
CA GLY A 231 -0.94 12.17 -5.34
C GLY A 231 -1.25 12.50 -3.88
N ALA A 232 -1.90 11.58 -3.17
CA ALA A 232 -2.17 11.74 -1.74
C ALA A 232 -0.88 11.87 -0.92
N ALA A 233 0.14 11.03 -1.20
CA ALA A 233 1.44 11.13 -0.53
C ALA A 233 2.17 12.43 -0.87
N TYR A 234 2.10 12.90 -2.11
CA TYR A 234 2.64 14.18 -2.53
C TYR A 234 2.00 15.36 -1.79
N LEU A 235 0.68 15.39 -1.67
CA LEU A 235 -0.04 16.44 -0.93
C LEU A 235 0.37 16.47 0.55
N ALA A 236 0.38 15.31 1.20
CA ALA A 236 0.84 15.20 2.59
C ALA A 236 2.30 15.64 2.73
N ALA A 237 3.19 15.27 1.80
CA ALA A 237 4.59 15.66 1.83
C ALA A 237 4.77 17.19 1.67
N ARG A 238 4.00 17.83 0.79
CA ARG A 238 3.99 19.30 0.68
C ARG A 238 3.60 19.97 2.00
N TRP A 239 2.56 19.46 2.64
CA TRP A 239 2.12 19.98 3.94
C TRP A 239 3.20 19.78 5.02
N GLU A 240 3.73 18.55 5.15
CA GLU A 240 4.78 18.26 6.12
C GLU A 240 6.05 19.11 5.88
N ARG A 241 6.39 19.39 4.62
CA ARG A 241 7.49 20.29 4.29
C ARG A 241 7.21 21.74 4.70
N HIS A 242 5.93 22.17 4.63
CA HIS A 242 5.52 23.51 5.05
C HIS A 242 5.57 23.69 6.58
N VAL A 243 5.11 22.67 7.33
CA VAL A 243 5.02 22.77 8.80
C VAL A 243 6.33 22.39 9.53
N ARG A 244 7.27 21.76 8.85
CA ARG A 244 8.59 21.39 9.41
C ARG A 244 9.63 22.45 9.06
N SER A 245 10.48 22.76 10.02
CA SER A 245 11.51 23.80 9.87
C SER A 245 12.77 23.31 9.13
N SER A 246 13.04 22.00 9.07
CA SER A 246 14.30 21.48 8.53
C SER A 246 14.19 20.04 7.97
N GLY A 247 15.18 19.65 7.18
CA GLY A 247 15.39 18.32 6.65
C GLY A 247 14.60 18.03 5.36
N PRO A 248 15.06 17.07 4.55
CA PRO A 248 14.36 16.62 3.34
C PRO A 248 13.07 15.89 3.69
N VAL A 249 12.04 16.09 2.87
CA VAL A 249 10.80 15.34 2.89
C VAL A 249 10.70 14.55 1.59
N LEU A 250 10.72 13.23 1.71
CA LEU A 250 10.65 12.30 0.61
C LEU A 250 9.26 11.66 0.58
N PHE A 251 8.59 11.64 -0.56
CA PHE A 251 7.35 10.89 -0.71
C PHE A 251 7.50 9.70 -1.64
N ILE A 252 6.66 8.68 -1.41
CA ILE A 252 6.66 7.46 -2.20
C ILE A 252 5.64 7.59 -3.33
N ALA A 253 6.10 7.74 -4.57
CA ALA A 253 5.28 7.56 -5.77
C ALA A 253 5.18 6.06 -6.09
N ALA A 254 4.12 5.43 -5.58
CA ALA A 254 4.04 3.97 -5.50
C ALA A 254 3.79 3.27 -6.83
N ASP A 255 3.03 3.90 -7.73
CA ASP A 255 2.61 3.34 -9.02
C ASP A 255 2.45 4.42 -10.10
N THR A 256 2.18 3.98 -11.33
CA THR A 256 1.96 4.84 -12.49
C THR A 256 0.50 5.28 -12.60
N GLY A 257 0.27 6.44 -13.26
CA GLY A 257 -1.06 6.99 -13.53
C GLY A 257 -1.89 6.24 -14.58
N HIS A 258 -1.31 5.31 -15.35
CA HIS A 258 -1.99 4.68 -16.50
C HIS A 258 -3.30 3.97 -16.14
N ARG A 259 -3.37 3.33 -14.97
CA ARG A 259 -4.57 2.66 -14.48
C ARG A 259 -5.69 3.62 -14.06
N TYR A 260 -5.35 4.89 -13.88
CA TYR A 260 -6.27 5.91 -13.35
C TYR A 260 -6.70 6.91 -14.42
N ASN A 261 -6.41 6.63 -15.70
CA ASN A 261 -6.71 7.56 -16.78
C ASN A 261 -8.20 7.94 -16.81
N GLU A 262 -9.10 6.95 -16.76
CA GLU A 262 -10.55 7.18 -16.76
C GLU A 262 -11.07 7.69 -15.41
N ALA A 263 -10.62 7.12 -14.29
CA ALA A 263 -11.15 7.43 -12.97
C ALA A 263 -10.66 8.79 -12.43
N VAL A 264 -9.49 9.26 -12.86
CA VAL A 264 -8.83 10.45 -12.31
C VAL A 264 -8.55 11.48 -13.39
N PHE A 265 -7.74 11.13 -14.40
CA PHE A 265 -7.20 12.15 -15.32
C PHE A 265 -8.24 12.65 -16.32
N SER A 266 -9.24 11.84 -16.70
CA SER A 266 -10.40 12.31 -17.48
C SER A 266 -11.27 13.31 -16.70
N ARG A 267 -11.17 13.33 -15.38
CA ARG A 267 -11.88 14.21 -14.45
C ARG A 267 -11.01 15.39 -13.98
N ALA A 268 -9.87 15.64 -14.62
CA ALA A 268 -8.90 16.65 -14.19
C ALA A 268 -9.48 18.10 -14.15
N GLU A 269 -10.60 18.37 -14.81
CA GLU A 269 -11.31 19.65 -14.75
C GLU A 269 -11.98 19.88 -13.38
N SER A 270 -12.33 18.81 -12.66
CA SER A 270 -12.86 18.89 -11.29
C SER A 270 -11.78 19.08 -10.22
N ALA A 271 -10.50 19.04 -10.61
CA ALA A 271 -9.39 19.18 -9.68
C ALA A 271 -9.34 20.58 -9.07
N ARG A 272 -9.25 20.66 -7.75
CA ARG A 272 -9.09 21.89 -6.97
C ARG A 272 -7.63 22.32 -6.95
N ASP A 273 -7.37 23.61 -6.74
CA ASP A 273 -6.00 24.05 -6.45
C ASP A 273 -5.57 23.52 -5.08
N ILE A 274 -4.53 22.69 -5.06
CA ILE A 274 -4.03 22.10 -3.82
C ILE A 274 -3.33 23.12 -2.91
N ALA A 275 -3.01 24.33 -3.42
CA ALA A 275 -2.47 25.41 -2.60
C ALA A 275 -3.50 25.97 -1.62
N GLU A 276 -4.79 25.83 -1.93
CA GLU A 276 -5.90 26.26 -1.08
C GLU A 276 -6.36 25.18 -0.08
N LEU A 277 -5.78 23.98 -0.17
CA LEU A 277 -6.15 22.86 0.69
C LEU A 277 -5.29 22.83 1.94
N ALA A 278 -5.95 22.68 3.09
CA ALA A 278 -5.31 22.46 4.39
C ALA A 278 -6.01 21.32 5.12
N PRO A 279 -5.27 20.49 5.90
CA PRO A 279 -5.88 19.45 6.68
C PRO A 279 -6.58 20.01 7.92
N HIS A 280 -7.69 19.41 8.30
CA HIS A 280 -8.21 19.49 9.64
C HIS A 280 -7.23 18.83 10.61
N SER A 281 -6.84 19.54 11.68
CA SER A 281 -5.96 18.99 12.72
C SER A 281 -6.82 18.26 13.75
N ALA A 282 -6.78 16.92 13.72
CA ALA A 282 -7.48 16.06 14.66
C ALA A 282 -6.55 15.70 15.84
N VAL A 283 -7.12 15.62 17.04
CA VAL A 283 -6.42 15.16 18.25
C VAL A 283 -6.56 13.65 18.42
N ASP A 284 -7.72 13.12 18.04
CA ASP A 284 -7.98 11.68 18.03
C ASP A 284 -8.79 11.27 16.78
N THR A 285 -9.01 9.95 16.62
CA THR A 285 -9.69 9.43 15.43
C THR A 285 -11.16 9.80 15.34
N THR A 286 -11.83 10.17 16.42
CA THR A 286 -13.25 10.58 16.40
C THR A 286 -13.46 11.95 15.79
N GLU A 287 -12.42 12.76 15.71
CA GLU A 287 -12.43 14.08 15.09
C GLU A 287 -12.10 14.07 13.60
N LEU A 288 -11.83 12.89 13.04
CA LEU A 288 -11.50 12.78 11.62
C LEU A 288 -12.68 13.26 10.75
N THR A 289 -12.38 14.15 9.81
CA THR A 289 -13.37 14.71 8.89
C THR A 289 -12.81 14.90 7.49
N MET A 290 -13.70 14.73 6.50
CA MET A 290 -13.38 15.00 5.11
C MET A 290 -13.24 16.51 4.85
N PRO A 291 -12.51 16.91 3.80
CA PRO A 291 -11.88 16.06 2.80
C PRO A 291 -10.44 15.64 3.14
N TRP A 292 -9.84 16.22 4.17
CA TRP A 292 -8.46 15.96 4.58
C TRP A 292 -8.29 16.20 6.09
N SER A 293 -7.83 15.16 6.80
CA SER A 293 -7.48 15.25 8.21
C SER A 293 -6.00 14.88 8.42
N ARG A 294 -5.40 15.49 9.45
CA ARG A 294 -4.04 15.23 9.91
C ARG A 294 -4.04 15.03 11.42
N MET A 295 -3.32 14.02 11.89
CA MET A 295 -3.17 13.75 13.32
C MET A 295 -1.72 13.37 13.64
N ARG A 296 -1.21 13.81 14.79
CA ARG A 296 0.01 13.23 15.35
C ARG A 296 -0.32 11.86 15.89
N TRP A 297 0.37 10.86 15.39
CA TRP A 297 0.19 9.48 15.84
C TRP A 297 1.14 9.13 16.98
N ASP A 298 2.32 9.77 17.01
CA ASP A 298 3.33 9.66 18.06
C ASP A 298 3.69 8.21 18.40
N ARG A 299 3.72 7.33 17.36
CA ARG A 299 4.06 5.90 17.46
C ARG A 299 3.10 5.11 18.37
N ALA A 300 1.84 5.52 18.39
CA ALA A 300 0.81 4.84 19.15
C ALA A 300 0.57 3.41 18.64
N GLU A 301 0.00 2.59 19.50
CA GLU A 301 -0.41 1.22 19.19
C GLU A 301 -1.59 1.17 18.21
N ALA A 302 -1.80 0.00 17.60
CA ALA A 302 -2.93 -0.24 16.70
C ALA A 302 -4.27 0.03 17.40
N PRO A 303 -5.22 0.69 16.72
CA PRO A 303 -6.57 0.83 17.25
C PRO A 303 -7.23 -0.56 17.43
N PRO A 304 -8.21 -0.70 18.33
CA PRO A 304 -8.80 -2.01 18.68
C PRO A 304 -9.28 -2.81 17.46
N ASN A 305 -9.94 -2.13 16.51
CA ASN A 305 -10.50 -2.77 15.31
C ASN A 305 -9.43 -3.19 14.27
N ALA A 306 -8.22 -2.66 14.38
CA ALA A 306 -7.08 -3.07 13.56
C ALA A 306 -6.31 -4.27 14.15
N ARG A 307 -6.80 -4.84 15.26
CA ARG A 307 -6.24 -6.03 15.95
C ARG A 307 -7.24 -7.18 15.83
N SER A 308 -6.98 -8.20 15.02
CA SER A 308 -7.80 -9.42 15.05
C SER A 308 -7.10 -10.53 15.81
N GLU A 309 -7.87 -11.29 16.62
CA GLU A 309 -7.34 -12.46 17.34
C GLU A 309 -7.08 -13.64 16.38
N GLU A 310 -7.94 -13.86 15.39
CA GLU A 310 -7.78 -14.95 14.41
C GLU A 310 -6.56 -14.80 13.50
N GLU A 311 -6.09 -13.57 13.28
CA GLU A 311 -4.91 -13.30 12.44
C GLU A 311 -3.61 -13.34 13.24
N ARG A 312 -3.65 -13.25 14.57
CA ARG A 312 -2.50 -13.49 15.45
C ARG A 312 -2.06 -14.96 15.48
N GLU A 313 -2.98 -15.90 15.30
CA GLU A 313 -2.65 -17.34 15.23
C GLU A 313 -1.92 -17.72 13.94
N ALA A 314 -2.09 -16.93 12.87
CA ALA A 314 -1.26 -17.01 11.68
C ALA A 314 0.00 -16.15 11.87
N MET A 315 0.84 -16.45 12.86
CA MET A 315 2.07 -15.71 13.15
C MET A 315 2.85 -15.43 11.85
N PRO A 316 3.30 -14.17 11.62
CA PRO A 316 4.15 -13.88 10.49
C PRO A 316 5.40 -14.74 10.57
N VAL A 317 5.72 -15.46 9.50
CA VAL A 317 7.02 -16.11 9.38
C VAL A 317 8.06 -15.00 9.33
N LYS A 318 8.78 -14.80 10.43
CA LYS A 318 9.91 -13.87 10.43
C LYS A 318 11.02 -14.47 9.59
N TRP A 319 11.32 -13.83 8.49
CA TRP A 319 12.40 -14.23 7.60
C TRP A 319 13.70 -13.71 8.20
N SER A 320 14.52 -14.62 8.73
CA SER A 320 15.84 -14.28 9.26
C SER A 320 16.67 -13.55 8.19
N ARG A 321 17.34 -12.52 8.62
CA ARG A 321 18.20 -11.59 7.85
C ARG A 321 19.30 -12.31 7.09
#